data_72a9215d44741500a5b6e5c6e0b5355a
#
_entry.id   72a9215d44741500a5b6e5c6e0b5355a
#
_cell.length_a   1.000
_cell.length_b   1.000
_cell.length_c   1.000
_cell.angle_alpha   90.00
_cell.angle_beta   90.00
_cell.angle_gamma   90.00
#
_symmetry.space_group_name_H-M   'P 1'
#
loop_
_entity.id
_entity.type
_entity.pdbx_description
1 polymer ?
#
loop_
_entity_poly.entity_id
_entity_poly.type
_entity_poly.pdbx_seq_one_letter_code
_entity_poly.pdbx_strand_id
1 'polypeptide(L)'
;MTATAFCDIDQVLALTEAMHAAAVEGRWDDLTGLAAEREPVLYAGAMRPAPETLESLKSIMLMDNLIKDLVSAARDETALALDNGRRVRRAVAAYTSF
;
A
#
# COMPACT_ATOMS: atom_id res chain seq x y z
N MET A 1 28.67 23.59 -12.05
CA MET A 1 28.22 23.24 -10.68
C MET A 1 27.02 22.35 -10.77
N THR A 2 27.18 21.12 -10.35
CA THR A 2 26.05 20.21 -10.24
C THR A 2 25.39 20.44 -8.88
N ALA A 3 24.17 20.98 -8.90
CA ALA A 3 23.37 21.07 -7.70
C ALA A 3 23.03 19.64 -7.25
N THR A 4 23.31 19.31 -5.99
CA THR A 4 22.88 18.04 -5.44
C THR A 4 21.35 18.02 -5.36
N ALA A 5 20.73 17.13 -6.12
CA ALA A 5 19.29 16.92 -6.03
C ALA A 5 18.97 16.11 -4.79
N PHE A 6 18.05 16.59 -3.99
CA PHE A 6 17.51 15.86 -2.85
C PHE A 6 16.15 15.26 -3.18
N CYS A 7 15.83 14.14 -2.54
CA CYS A 7 14.49 13.59 -2.58
C CYS A 7 13.49 14.61 -2.02
N ASP A 8 12.37 14.82 -2.71
CA ASP A 8 11.27 15.64 -2.18
C ASP A 8 10.47 14.83 -1.17
N ILE A 9 10.91 14.85 0.08
CA ILE A 9 10.30 14.07 1.16
C ILE A 9 8.86 14.51 1.45
N ASP A 10 8.54 15.78 1.23
CA ASP A 10 7.18 16.27 1.43
C ASP A 10 6.23 15.70 0.40
N GLN A 11 6.67 15.54 -0.83
CA GLN A 11 5.89 14.87 -1.88
C GLN A 11 5.74 13.38 -1.57
N VAL A 12 6.80 12.71 -1.11
CA VAL A 12 6.74 11.32 -0.68
C VAL A 12 5.73 11.15 0.47
N LEU A 13 5.76 12.04 1.44
CA LEU A 13 4.81 12.04 2.55
C LEU A 13 3.38 12.21 2.07
N ALA A 14 3.12 13.19 1.20
CA ALA A 14 1.79 13.44 0.65
C ALA A 14 1.26 12.24 -0.14
N LEU A 15 2.11 11.61 -0.97
CA LEU A 15 1.75 10.40 -1.70
C LEU A 15 1.47 9.22 -0.75
N THR A 16 2.25 9.10 0.31
CA THR A 16 2.06 8.04 1.32
C THR A 16 0.74 8.23 2.09
N GLU A 17 0.40 9.47 2.44
CA GLU A 17 -0.89 9.79 3.07
C GLU A 17 -2.06 9.43 2.15
N ALA A 18 -1.96 9.73 0.87
CA ALA A 18 -2.97 9.36 -0.12
C ALA A 18 -3.06 7.84 -0.30
N MET A 19 -1.93 7.14 -0.27
CA MET A 19 -1.88 5.68 -0.30
C MET A 19 -2.57 5.06 0.91
N HIS A 20 -2.32 5.58 2.09
CA HIS A 20 -2.97 5.12 3.32
C HIS A 20 -4.48 5.32 3.25
N ALA A 21 -4.95 6.48 2.81
CA ALA A 21 -6.37 6.75 2.62
C ALA A 21 -7.01 5.78 1.62
N ALA A 22 -6.35 5.52 0.50
CA ALA A 22 -6.82 4.55 -0.49
C ALA A 22 -6.92 3.14 0.10
N ALA A 23 -5.93 2.71 0.89
CA ALA A 23 -5.92 1.40 1.54
C ALA A 23 -7.05 1.25 2.56
N VAL A 24 -7.30 2.29 3.37
CA VAL A 24 -8.41 2.31 4.35
C VAL A 24 -9.76 2.18 3.66
N GLU A 25 -9.93 2.81 2.51
CA GLU A 25 -11.17 2.79 1.74
C GLU A 25 -11.29 1.59 0.80
N GLY A 26 -10.27 0.74 0.72
CA GLY A 26 -10.26 -0.42 -0.16
C GLY A 26 -10.10 -0.08 -1.64
N ARG A 27 -9.59 1.11 -1.96
CA ARG A 27 -9.33 1.55 -3.34
C ARG A 27 -7.95 1.05 -3.78
N TRP A 28 -7.87 -0.25 -4.07
CA TRP A 28 -6.60 -0.96 -4.33
C TRP A 28 -5.92 -0.52 -5.62
N ASP A 29 -6.68 -0.22 -6.68
CA ASP A 29 -6.13 0.30 -7.93
C ASP A 29 -5.49 1.68 -7.74
N ASP A 30 -6.14 2.54 -6.96
CA ASP A 30 -5.59 3.86 -6.61
C ASP A 30 -4.32 3.72 -5.79
N LEU A 31 -4.28 2.79 -4.83
CA LEU A 31 -3.09 2.48 -4.06
C LEU A 31 -1.92 2.08 -4.96
N THR A 32 -2.15 1.20 -5.91
CA THR A 32 -1.14 0.74 -6.87
C THR A 32 -0.61 1.90 -7.72
N GLY A 33 -1.50 2.76 -8.22
CA GLY A 33 -1.14 3.94 -9.00
C GLY A 33 -0.31 4.93 -8.21
N LEU A 34 -0.70 5.21 -6.98
CA LEU A 34 0.02 6.12 -6.07
C LEU A 34 1.40 5.56 -5.70
N ALA A 35 1.51 4.27 -5.46
CA ALA A 35 2.79 3.61 -5.20
C ALA A 35 3.74 3.75 -6.40
N ALA A 36 3.22 3.59 -7.61
CA ALA A 36 3.98 3.79 -8.85
C ALA A 36 4.45 5.24 -9.01
N GLU A 37 3.61 6.22 -8.64
CA GLU A 37 3.99 7.63 -8.66
C GLU A 37 5.06 7.96 -7.61
N ARG A 38 4.99 7.34 -6.44
CA ARG A 38 5.91 7.58 -5.34
C ARG A 38 7.33 7.08 -5.64
N GLU A 39 7.45 5.97 -6.32
CA GLU A 39 8.73 5.29 -6.52
C GLU A 39 9.82 6.21 -7.14
N PRO A 40 9.58 6.88 -8.30
CA PRO A 40 10.60 7.76 -8.87
C PRO A 40 10.92 8.97 -7.99
N VAL A 41 9.97 9.49 -7.22
CA VAL A 41 10.20 10.61 -6.29
C VAL A 41 11.10 10.18 -5.15
N LEU A 42 10.88 8.98 -4.61
CA LEU A 42 11.66 8.42 -3.52
C LEU A 42 13.12 8.19 -3.91
N TYR A 43 13.38 7.77 -5.13
CA TYR A 43 14.72 7.47 -5.64
C TYR A 43 15.36 8.61 -6.46
N ALA A 44 14.74 9.79 -6.50
CA ALA A 44 15.21 10.92 -7.30
C ALA A 44 16.50 11.56 -6.76
N GLY A 45 16.89 11.30 -5.52
CA GLY A 45 18.08 11.87 -4.91
C GLY A 45 18.28 11.40 -3.49
N ALA A 46 19.34 11.94 -2.85
CA ALA A 46 19.65 11.62 -1.46
C ALA A 46 18.66 12.29 -0.50
N MET A 47 18.53 11.75 0.69
CA MET A 47 17.76 12.38 1.77
C MET A 47 18.51 13.61 2.30
N ARG A 48 17.80 14.71 2.49
CA ARG A 48 18.37 15.91 3.10
C ARG A 48 18.64 15.63 4.59
N PRO A 49 19.86 15.87 5.10
CA PRO A 49 20.16 15.65 6.52
C PRO A 49 19.61 16.78 7.40
N ALA A 50 18.34 16.67 7.76
CA ALA A 50 17.63 17.66 8.58
C ALA A 50 16.70 16.95 9.56
N PRO A 51 16.44 17.53 10.76
CA PRO A 51 15.49 16.93 11.70
C PRO A 51 14.08 16.75 11.13
N GLU A 52 13.64 17.70 10.31
CA GLU A 52 12.32 17.66 9.64
C GLU A 52 12.22 16.46 8.68
N THR A 53 13.30 16.15 7.99
CA THR A 53 13.37 14.99 7.11
C THR A 53 13.21 13.68 7.90
N LEU A 54 13.85 13.60 9.05
CA LEU A 54 13.74 12.44 9.93
C LEU A 54 12.31 12.24 10.41
N GLU A 55 11.64 13.32 10.81
CA GLU A 55 10.26 13.26 11.28
C GLU A 55 9.31 12.81 10.15
N SER A 56 9.47 13.36 8.95
CA SER A 56 8.70 12.95 7.77
C SER A 56 8.95 11.49 7.43
N LEU A 57 10.20 11.04 7.50
CA LEU A 57 10.55 9.65 7.22
C LEU A 57 9.92 8.68 8.22
N LYS A 58 9.91 9.04 9.51
CA LYS A 58 9.24 8.24 10.54
C LYS A 58 7.74 8.10 10.26
N SER A 59 7.08 9.21 9.87
CA SER A 59 5.66 9.20 9.51
C SER A 59 5.39 8.31 8.29
N ILE A 60 6.24 8.39 7.28
CA ILE A 60 6.15 7.55 6.07
C ILE A 60 6.28 6.08 6.44
N MET A 61 7.28 5.73 7.24
CA MET A 61 7.50 4.34 7.68
C MET A 61 6.32 3.79 8.48
N LEU A 62 5.77 4.60 9.37
CA LEU A 62 4.59 4.21 10.15
C LEU A 62 3.39 3.93 9.23
N MET A 63 3.11 4.83 8.30
CA MET A 63 2.02 4.67 7.35
C MET A 63 2.24 3.49 6.41
N ASP A 64 3.46 3.26 5.95
CA ASP A 64 3.79 2.08 5.12
C ASP A 64 3.51 0.77 5.86
N ASN A 65 3.78 0.70 7.16
CA ASN A 65 3.45 -0.46 7.97
C ASN A 65 1.93 -0.64 8.10
N LEU A 66 1.19 0.44 8.31
CA LEU A 66 -0.28 0.39 8.36
C LEU A 66 -0.88 -0.06 7.03
N ILE A 67 -0.36 0.43 5.91
CA ILE A 67 -0.77 0.01 4.56
C ILE A 67 -0.52 -1.48 4.35
N LYS A 68 0.66 -1.96 4.75
CA LYS A 68 1.02 -3.38 4.70
C LYS A 68 0.01 -4.26 5.44
N ASP A 69 -0.37 -3.85 6.65
CA ASP A 69 -1.34 -4.58 7.46
C ASP A 69 -2.72 -4.60 6.82
N LEU A 70 -3.15 -3.48 6.25
CA LEU A 70 -4.43 -3.38 5.54
C LEU A 70 -4.45 -4.27 4.28
N VAL A 71 -3.38 -4.28 3.51
CA VAL A 71 -3.25 -5.14 2.31
C VAL A 71 -3.28 -6.61 2.71
N SER A 72 -2.54 -6.97 3.76
CA SER A 72 -2.50 -8.35 4.26
C SER A 72 -3.87 -8.82 4.73
N ALA A 73 -4.59 -7.99 5.49
CA ALA A 73 -5.94 -8.30 5.95
C ALA A 73 -6.91 -8.50 4.78
N ALA A 74 -6.82 -7.65 3.75
CA ALA A 74 -7.66 -7.77 2.55
C ALA A 74 -7.37 -9.06 1.77
N ARG A 75 -6.11 -9.46 1.66
CA ARG A 75 -5.72 -10.74 1.04
C ARG A 75 -6.27 -11.93 1.79
N ASP A 76 -6.18 -11.91 3.12
CA ASP A 76 -6.69 -12.99 3.97
C ASP A 76 -8.21 -13.10 3.84
N GLU A 77 -8.92 -11.99 3.84
CA GLU A 77 -10.37 -11.93 3.64
C GLU A 77 -10.78 -12.48 2.27
N THR A 78 -10.06 -12.12 1.21
CA THR A 78 -10.29 -12.64 -0.14
C THR A 78 -10.04 -14.15 -0.20
N ALA A 79 -8.98 -14.65 0.43
CA ALA A 79 -8.67 -16.07 0.49
C ALA A 79 -9.77 -16.86 1.19
N LEU A 80 -10.29 -16.33 2.31
CA LEU A 80 -11.43 -16.95 3.03
C LEU A 80 -12.69 -16.98 2.17
N ALA A 81 -13.01 -15.90 1.48
CA ALA A 81 -14.16 -15.83 0.61
C ALA A 81 -14.07 -16.85 -0.54
N LEU A 82 -12.89 -17.01 -1.14
CA LEU A 82 -12.65 -18.01 -2.18
C LEU A 82 -12.79 -19.44 -1.65
N ASP A 83 -12.25 -19.71 -0.47
CA ASP A 83 -12.35 -21.05 0.17
C ASP A 83 -13.79 -21.37 0.50
N ASN A 84 -14.55 -20.46 1.07
CA ASN A 84 -15.98 -20.63 1.32
C ASN A 84 -16.78 -20.87 0.04
N GLY A 85 -16.48 -20.16 -1.03
CA GLY A 85 -17.11 -20.37 -2.33
C GLY A 85 -16.84 -21.76 -2.88
N ARG A 86 -15.63 -22.29 -2.72
CA ARG A 86 -15.29 -23.66 -3.10
C ARG A 86 -16.05 -24.69 -2.29
N ARG A 87 -16.18 -24.49 -0.98
CA ARG A 87 -16.96 -25.38 -0.10
C ARG A 87 -18.41 -25.43 -0.48
N VAL A 88 -19.02 -24.27 -0.73
CA VAL A 88 -20.40 -24.19 -1.18
C VAL A 88 -20.61 -24.94 -2.49
N ARG A 89 -19.72 -24.74 -3.48
CA ARG A 89 -19.79 -25.44 -4.76
C ARG A 89 -19.68 -26.96 -4.63
N ARG A 90 -18.82 -27.45 -3.74
CA ARG A 90 -18.68 -28.89 -3.46
C ARG A 90 -19.96 -29.45 -2.84
N ALA A 91 -20.56 -28.71 -1.90
CA ALA A 91 -21.81 -29.11 -1.27
C ALA A 91 -22.95 -29.20 -2.30
N VAL A 92 -23.08 -28.19 -3.16
CA VAL A 92 -24.09 -28.19 -4.25
C VAL A 92 -23.86 -29.36 -5.20
N ALA A 93 -22.62 -29.63 -5.60
CA ALA A 93 -22.28 -30.76 -6.47
C ALA A 93 -22.64 -32.10 -5.84
N ALA A 94 -22.39 -32.26 -4.54
CA ALA A 94 -22.78 -33.46 -3.81
C ALA A 94 -24.31 -33.65 -3.77
N TYR A 95 -25.06 -32.56 -3.63
CA TYR A 95 -26.53 -32.61 -3.64
C TYR A 95 -27.11 -32.94 -5.02
N THR A 96 -26.46 -32.51 -6.10
CA THR A 96 -26.95 -32.70 -7.46
C THR A 96 -26.48 -33.99 -8.12
N SER A 97 -25.59 -34.76 -7.48
CA SER A 97 -25.07 -36.03 -8.00
C SER A 97 -25.93 -37.23 -7.68
N PHE A 98 -27.08 -37.05 -7.04
CA PHE A 98 -28.03 -38.12 -6.77
C PHE A 98 -29.03 -38.30 -7.89
#